data_82488166acafbbeb02559518dc471c84
#
_entry.id   82488166acafbbeb02559518dc471c84
#
_cell.length_a   1.000
_cell.length_b   1.000
_cell.length_c   1.000
_cell.angle_alpha   90.00
_cell.angle_beta   90.00
_cell.angle_gamma   90.00
#
_symmetry.space_group_name_H-M   'P 1'
#
loop_
_entity.id
_entity.type
_entity.pdbx_description
1 polymer ?
#
loop_
_entity_poly.entity_id
_entity_poly.type
_entity_poly.pdbx_seq_one_letter_code
_entity_poly.pdbx_strand_id
1 'polypeptide(L)'
;EAIIAAGAGKPHPEITIDPDSDFAIFYTSGSTGAPKGAVLTQRGAVTTVLSYAMLGAAVKVANGGEDYFGENPGILVSVPLFHCTGSHAVFMMSLLAGRKMVLMRKWDAGDAVNLIQAEKLTDKVGVPTMSHELTLEAERRGEVLETLQSMGTGGAKRPEAHVEKINEVFPQAWSSSGYGLTETNALGTYNGLHDYQSKPGSCGRPIPAVTDVKTVREDGTDADVGEPGE
;
A
#
# COMPACT_ATOMS: atom_id res chain seq x y z
N GLU A 1 8.23 -1.98 -26.91
CA GLU A 1 7.37 -2.36 -28.05
C GLU A 1 7.85 -3.68 -28.70
N ALA A 2 9.13 -3.83 -29.06
CA ALA A 2 9.65 -5.04 -29.71
C ALA A 2 9.43 -6.32 -28.89
N ILE A 3 9.59 -6.30 -27.56
CA ILE A 3 9.35 -7.44 -26.67
C ILE A 3 7.87 -7.80 -26.64
N ILE A 4 6.99 -6.81 -26.57
CA ILE A 4 5.55 -7.02 -26.57
C ILE A 4 5.10 -7.63 -27.89
N ALA A 5 5.60 -7.09 -29.01
CA ALA A 5 5.30 -7.63 -30.33
C ALA A 5 5.82 -9.07 -30.51
N ALA A 6 7.01 -9.38 -29.98
CA ALA A 6 7.58 -10.72 -30.04
C ALA A 6 6.82 -11.75 -29.17
N GLY A 7 6.11 -11.30 -28.14
CA GLY A 7 5.27 -12.15 -27.27
C GLY A 7 3.81 -12.26 -27.71
N ALA A 8 3.35 -11.40 -28.62
CA ALA A 8 1.95 -11.36 -29.03
C ALA A 8 1.48 -12.70 -29.60
N GLY A 9 0.38 -13.22 -29.07
CA GLY A 9 -0.22 -14.49 -29.52
C GLY A 9 0.51 -15.75 -29.10
N LYS A 10 1.61 -15.67 -28.35
CA LYS A 10 2.28 -16.85 -27.79
C LYS A 10 1.58 -17.31 -26.51
N PRO A 11 1.44 -18.62 -26.28
CA PRO A 11 0.93 -19.13 -25.01
C PRO A 11 1.88 -18.73 -23.87
N HIS A 12 1.34 -18.56 -22.66
CA HIS A 12 2.16 -18.43 -21.48
C HIS A 12 2.98 -19.71 -21.27
N PRO A 13 4.28 -19.60 -20.93
CA PRO A 13 5.08 -20.77 -20.64
C PRO A 13 4.53 -21.48 -19.39
N GLU A 14 4.41 -22.80 -19.43
CA GLU A 14 4.14 -23.60 -18.25
C GLU A 14 5.42 -23.70 -17.42
N ILE A 15 5.47 -22.95 -16.34
CA ILE A 15 6.61 -22.91 -15.42
C ILE A 15 6.14 -23.34 -14.04
N THR A 16 6.75 -24.36 -13.48
CA THR A 16 6.59 -24.70 -12.06
C THR A 16 7.57 -23.85 -11.27
N ILE A 17 7.04 -22.97 -10.42
CA ILE A 17 7.83 -22.10 -9.55
C ILE A 17 7.87 -22.73 -8.16
N ASP A 18 9.08 -22.96 -7.63
CA ASP A 18 9.25 -23.35 -6.24
C ASP A 18 8.89 -22.17 -5.33
N PRO A 19 7.90 -22.32 -4.43
CA PRO A 19 7.50 -21.24 -3.53
C PRO A 19 8.63 -20.69 -2.67
N ASP A 20 9.63 -21.48 -2.35
CA ASP A 20 10.74 -21.10 -1.48
C ASP A 20 11.96 -20.58 -2.27
N SER A 21 11.87 -20.53 -3.60
CA SER A 21 12.89 -19.89 -4.43
C SER A 21 12.87 -18.36 -4.29
N ASP A 22 14.01 -17.75 -4.61
CA ASP A 22 14.18 -16.30 -4.58
C ASP A 22 13.26 -15.62 -5.60
N PHE A 23 12.50 -14.61 -5.13
CA PHE A 23 11.67 -13.75 -5.96
C PHE A 23 12.44 -12.50 -6.41
N ALA A 24 13.02 -11.79 -5.46
CA ALA A 24 13.72 -10.53 -5.70
C ALA A 24 14.68 -10.18 -4.56
N ILE A 25 15.64 -9.30 -4.86
CA ILE A 25 16.49 -8.66 -3.86
C ILE A 25 16.14 -7.18 -3.83
N PHE A 26 15.64 -6.71 -2.69
CA PHE A 26 15.36 -5.29 -2.46
C PHE A 26 16.41 -4.70 -1.52
N TYR A 27 17.06 -3.62 -1.95
CA TYR A 27 18.07 -2.95 -1.16
C TYR A 27 17.47 -1.96 -0.17
N THR A 28 17.95 -2.01 1.07
CA THR A 28 17.65 -1.04 2.14
C THR A 28 18.90 -0.22 2.44
N SER A 29 18.72 0.99 3.01
CA SER A 29 19.84 1.88 3.35
C SER A 29 20.78 1.31 4.41
N GLY A 30 20.32 0.31 5.18
CA GLY A 30 21.08 -0.31 6.27
C GLY A 30 21.37 0.65 7.44
N SER A 31 21.18 0.20 8.67
CA SER A 31 21.49 0.97 9.89
C SER A 31 22.99 1.29 10.04
N THR A 32 23.86 0.53 9.36
CA THR A 32 25.32 0.66 9.40
C THR A 32 25.90 1.52 8.28
N GLY A 33 25.06 2.14 7.45
CA GLY A 33 25.46 3.02 6.33
C GLY A 33 25.76 2.30 5.01
N ALA A 34 25.99 0.99 5.00
CA ALA A 34 26.12 0.22 3.77
C ALA A 34 24.76 -0.37 3.35
N PRO A 35 24.37 -0.27 2.06
CA PRO A 35 23.14 -0.90 1.58
C PRO A 35 23.14 -2.40 1.82
N LYS A 36 22.01 -2.94 2.30
CA LYS A 36 21.79 -4.37 2.50
C LYS A 36 20.70 -4.87 1.56
N GLY A 37 20.91 -6.02 0.94
CA GLY A 37 19.91 -6.66 0.08
C GLY A 37 19.06 -7.64 0.89
N ALA A 38 17.77 -7.34 1.03
CA ALA A 38 16.79 -8.28 1.56
C ALA A 38 16.37 -9.24 0.43
N VAL A 39 16.65 -10.54 0.60
CA VAL A 39 16.22 -11.57 -0.36
C VAL A 39 14.81 -12.00 0.00
N LEU A 40 13.89 -11.81 -0.92
CA LEU A 40 12.48 -12.13 -0.76
C LEU A 40 12.15 -13.41 -1.54
N THR A 41 11.30 -14.27 -0.97
CA THR A 41 10.87 -15.50 -1.62
C THR A 41 9.58 -15.33 -2.42
N GLN A 42 9.34 -16.23 -3.38
CA GLN A 42 8.08 -16.30 -4.13
C GLN A 42 6.88 -16.45 -3.17
N ARG A 43 6.98 -17.33 -2.18
CA ARG A 43 5.96 -17.52 -1.13
C ARG A 43 5.64 -16.20 -0.41
N GLY A 44 6.66 -15.49 0.06
CA GLY A 44 6.49 -14.22 0.76
C GLY A 44 5.78 -13.17 -0.09
N ALA A 45 6.21 -13.00 -1.35
CA ALA A 45 5.60 -12.05 -2.27
C ALA A 45 4.12 -12.37 -2.55
N VAL A 46 3.80 -13.63 -2.85
CA VAL A 46 2.42 -14.09 -3.10
C VAL A 46 1.56 -13.94 -1.85
N THR A 47 2.08 -14.35 -0.67
CA THR A 47 1.35 -14.23 0.60
C THR A 47 0.98 -12.78 0.89
N THR A 48 1.89 -11.83 0.67
CA THR A 48 1.61 -10.41 0.87
C THR A 48 0.51 -9.91 -0.08
N VAL A 49 0.58 -10.25 -1.36
CA VAL A 49 -0.44 -9.83 -2.34
C VAL A 49 -1.81 -10.41 -1.98
N LEU A 50 -1.88 -11.68 -1.58
CA LEU A 50 -3.10 -12.32 -1.12
C LEU A 50 -3.62 -11.70 0.19
N SER A 51 -2.73 -11.27 1.08
CA SER A 51 -3.13 -10.53 2.30
C SER A 51 -3.80 -9.20 1.96
N TYR A 52 -3.28 -8.43 1.00
CA TYR A 52 -3.96 -7.21 0.52
C TYR A 52 -5.31 -7.53 -0.13
N ALA A 53 -5.42 -8.61 -0.90
CA ALA A 53 -6.68 -9.04 -1.49
C ALA A 53 -7.70 -9.44 -0.41
N MET A 54 -7.26 -10.15 0.63
CA MET A 54 -8.09 -10.51 1.79
C MET A 54 -8.59 -9.27 2.54
N LEU A 55 -7.71 -8.28 2.77
CA LEU A 55 -8.10 -7.01 3.38
C LEU A 55 -9.15 -6.28 2.52
N GLY A 56 -8.97 -6.25 1.20
CA GLY A 56 -9.98 -5.69 0.29
C GLY A 56 -11.31 -6.43 0.35
N ALA A 57 -11.30 -7.76 0.42
CA ALA A 57 -12.50 -8.57 0.59
C ALA A 57 -13.18 -8.32 1.95
N ALA A 58 -12.41 -8.15 3.02
CA ALA A 58 -12.95 -7.79 4.33
C ALA A 58 -13.63 -6.42 4.33
N VAL A 59 -13.03 -5.43 3.63
CA VAL A 59 -13.66 -4.11 3.42
C VAL A 59 -14.99 -4.24 2.67
N LYS A 60 -15.02 -5.03 1.60
CA LYS A 60 -16.26 -5.29 0.86
C LYS A 60 -17.36 -5.90 1.74
N VAL A 61 -17.02 -6.89 2.55
CA VAL A 61 -17.97 -7.50 3.50
C VAL A 61 -18.47 -6.50 4.53
N ALA A 62 -17.55 -5.69 5.10
CA ALA A 62 -17.91 -4.65 6.07
C ALA A 62 -18.83 -3.57 5.48
N ASN A 63 -18.77 -3.34 4.18
CA ASN A 63 -19.64 -2.41 3.45
C ASN A 63 -20.90 -3.07 2.86
N GLY A 64 -21.36 -4.18 3.45
CA GLY A 64 -22.59 -4.84 3.02
C GLY A 64 -22.49 -5.61 1.71
N GLY A 65 -21.29 -5.89 1.22
CA GLY A 65 -21.03 -6.65 0.00
C GLY A 65 -20.84 -5.78 -1.25
N GLU A 66 -20.97 -4.47 -1.14
CA GLU A 66 -20.73 -3.55 -2.25
C GLU A 66 -19.24 -3.40 -2.56
N ASP A 67 -18.89 -3.37 -3.84
CA ASP A 67 -17.52 -3.09 -4.28
C ASP A 67 -17.21 -1.63 -4.04
N TYR A 68 -16.31 -1.39 -3.09
CA TYR A 68 -15.93 -0.04 -2.69
C TYR A 68 -15.28 0.77 -3.81
N PHE A 69 -14.53 0.11 -4.70
CA PHE A 69 -13.83 0.77 -5.80
C PHE A 69 -14.64 0.87 -7.10
N GLY A 70 -15.89 0.40 -7.11
CA GLY A 70 -16.75 0.41 -8.29
C GLY A 70 -16.29 -0.55 -9.40
N GLU A 71 -16.86 -0.39 -10.60
CA GLU A 71 -16.63 -1.30 -11.73
C GLU A 71 -15.26 -1.12 -12.41
N ASN A 72 -14.63 0.05 -12.29
CA ASN A 72 -13.37 0.40 -12.97
C ASN A 72 -12.34 0.95 -11.99
N PRO A 73 -11.80 0.14 -11.06
CA PRO A 73 -10.84 0.62 -10.09
C PRO A 73 -9.54 1.06 -10.75
N GLY A 74 -9.02 2.21 -10.32
CA GLY A 74 -7.79 2.78 -10.83
C GLY A 74 -6.90 3.34 -9.73
N ILE A 75 -5.60 3.18 -9.88
CA ILE A 75 -4.62 3.63 -8.89
C ILE A 75 -3.56 4.55 -9.49
N LEU A 76 -3.22 5.61 -8.74
CA LEU A 76 -2.07 6.45 -9.05
C LEU A 76 -0.78 5.79 -8.53
N VAL A 77 0.09 5.39 -9.44
CA VAL A 77 1.39 4.80 -9.13
C VAL A 77 2.43 5.90 -9.01
N SER A 78 2.61 6.40 -7.79
CA SER A 78 3.54 7.50 -7.47
C SER A 78 4.73 7.05 -6.61
N VAL A 79 4.72 5.79 -6.17
CA VAL A 79 5.80 5.18 -5.38
C VAL A 79 6.71 4.33 -6.26
N PRO A 80 8.04 4.32 -5.99
CA PRO A 80 8.97 3.56 -6.81
C PRO A 80 8.71 2.04 -6.77
N LEU A 81 8.80 1.38 -7.93
CA LEU A 81 8.62 -0.08 -8.04
C LEU A 81 9.79 -0.88 -7.46
N PHE A 82 10.93 -0.24 -7.21
CA PHE A 82 12.05 -0.86 -6.49
C PHE A 82 11.90 -0.85 -4.96
N HIS A 83 10.76 -0.37 -4.46
CA HIS A 83 10.32 -0.45 -3.06
C HIS A 83 9.18 -1.45 -2.93
N CYS A 84 9.14 -2.25 -1.86
CA CYS A 84 8.09 -3.24 -1.63
C CYS A 84 6.68 -2.63 -1.64
N THR A 85 6.49 -1.41 -1.14
CA THR A 85 5.20 -0.71 -1.25
C THR A 85 4.77 -0.54 -2.70
N GLY A 86 5.66 -0.06 -3.56
CA GLY A 86 5.35 0.12 -4.98
C GLY A 86 5.17 -1.20 -5.71
N SER A 87 6.07 -2.15 -5.47
CA SER A 87 6.05 -3.46 -6.13
C SER A 87 4.86 -4.32 -5.68
N HIS A 88 4.71 -4.57 -4.38
CA HIS A 88 3.71 -5.53 -3.87
C HIS A 88 2.34 -4.89 -3.68
N ALA A 89 2.24 -3.82 -2.86
CA ALA A 89 0.95 -3.22 -2.51
C ALA A 89 0.29 -2.48 -3.68
N VAL A 90 1.08 -1.94 -4.61
CA VAL A 90 0.55 -1.17 -5.75
C VAL A 90 0.56 -2.01 -7.02
N PHE A 91 1.74 -2.39 -7.53
CA PHE A 91 1.86 -3.00 -8.86
C PHE A 91 1.29 -4.43 -8.90
N MET A 92 1.81 -5.35 -8.08
CA MET A 92 1.36 -6.76 -8.11
C MET A 92 -0.11 -6.89 -7.71
N MET A 93 -0.54 -6.14 -6.68
CA MET A 93 -1.95 -6.11 -6.29
C MET A 93 -2.85 -5.56 -7.40
N SER A 94 -2.37 -4.59 -8.19
CA SER A 94 -3.13 -4.08 -9.34
C SER A 94 -3.27 -5.09 -10.46
N LEU A 95 -2.23 -5.91 -10.71
CA LEU A 95 -2.32 -7.00 -11.67
C LEU A 95 -3.33 -8.06 -11.22
N LEU A 96 -3.31 -8.43 -9.93
CA LEU A 96 -4.26 -9.41 -9.37
C LEU A 96 -5.71 -8.91 -9.46
N ALA A 97 -5.93 -7.63 -9.13
CA ALA A 97 -7.27 -7.03 -9.08
C ALA A 97 -7.76 -6.47 -10.42
N GLY A 98 -6.95 -6.51 -11.48
CA GLY A 98 -7.32 -5.92 -12.77
C GLY A 98 -7.47 -4.40 -12.75
N ARG A 99 -6.76 -3.70 -11.85
CA ARG A 99 -6.85 -2.25 -11.70
C ARG A 99 -6.13 -1.51 -12.82
N LYS A 100 -6.71 -0.42 -13.30
CA LYS A 100 -6.02 0.57 -14.12
C LYS A 100 -4.87 1.20 -13.34
N MET A 101 -3.68 1.26 -13.93
CA MET A 101 -2.50 1.89 -13.32
C MET A 101 -2.09 3.12 -14.11
N VAL A 102 -2.02 4.27 -13.45
CA VAL A 102 -1.49 5.52 -14.02
C VAL A 102 -0.18 5.84 -13.33
N LEU A 103 0.92 5.81 -14.08
CA LEU A 103 2.27 5.97 -13.56
C LEU A 103 2.71 7.42 -13.60
N MET A 104 3.21 7.92 -12.48
CA MET A 104 3.91 9.20 -12.41
C MET A 104 5.42 8.97 -12.44
N ARG A 105 6.12 9.72 -13.29
CA ARG A 105 7.58 9.66 -13.34
C ARG A 105 8.24 10.27 -12.10
N LYS A 106 7.67 11.35 -11.60
CA LYS A 106 8.12 12.10 -10.42
C LYS A 106 6.89 12.59 -9.69
N TRP A 107 6.95 12.57 -8.37
CA TRP A 107 5.88 13.10 -7.56
C TRP A 107 5.75 14.63 -7.73
N ASP A 108 4.54 15.06 -8.02
CA ASP A 108 4.06 16.44 -8.00
C ASP A 108 2.59 16.42 -7.62
N ALA A 109 2.21 17.18 -6.60
CA ALA A 109 0.84 17.17 -6.08
C ALA A 109 -0.17 17.73 -7.09
N GLY A 110 0.24 18.74 -7.87
CA GLY A 110 -0.60 19.34 -8.90
C GLY A 110 -0.89 18.38 -10.05
N ASP A 111 0.14 17.68 -10.53
CA ASP A 111 -0.02 16.65 -11.55
C ASP A 111 -0.84 15.47 -11.01
N ALA A 112 -0.69 15.12 -9.72
CA ALA A 112 -1.47 14.06 -9.09
C ALA A 112 -2.97 14.39 -9.07
N VAL A 113 -3.36 15.62 -8.71
CA VAL A 113 -4.75 16.11 -8.79
C VAL A 113 -5.28 15.96 -10.22
N ASN A 114 -4.53 16.48 -11.20
CA ASN A 114 -4.93 16.44 -12.61
C ASN A 114 -5.13 15.00 -13.11
N LEU A 115 -4.20 14.08 -12.78
CA LEU A 115 -4.27 12.68 -13.20
C LEU A 115 -5.44 11.94 -12.53
N ILE A 116 -5.66 12.16 -11.23
CA ILE A 116 -6.78 11.52 -10.51
C ILE A 116 -8.11 11.91 -11.16
N GLN A 117 -8.30 13.19 -11.48
CA GLN A 117 -9.52 13.68 -12.13
C GLN A 117 -9.66 13.16 -13.57
N ALA A 118 -8.62 13.37 -14.39
CA ALA A 118 -8.67 13.02 -15.81
C ALA A 118 -8.87 11.52 -16.04
N GLU A 119 -8.22 10.70 -15.21
CA GLU A 119 -8.22 9.25 -15.33
C GLU A 119 -9.26 8.58 -14.42
N LYS A 120 -10.01 9.35 -13.63
CA LYS A 120 -11.03 8.89 -12.68
C LYS A 120 -10.48 7.81 -11.72
N LEU A 121 -9.33 8.10 -11.12
CA LEU A 121 -8.67 7.14 -10.24
C LEU A 121 -9.39 7.06 -8.89
N THR A 122 -9.46 5.84 -8.36
CA THR A 122 -10.19 5.52 -7.13
C THR A 122 -9.27 5.35 -5.93
N ASP A 123 -7.98 5.11 -6.18
CA ASP A 123 -7.06 4.69 -5.14
C ASP A 123 -5.71 5.42 -5.26
N LYS A 124 -5.13 5.75 -4.11
CA LYS A 124 -3.79 6.32 -3.99
C LYS A 124 -3.08 5.73 -2.78
N VAL A 125 -1.95 5.09 -3.00
CA VAL A 125 -1.07 4.57 -1.94
C VAL A 125 0.28 5.27 -2.02
N GLY A 126 0.86 5.63 -0.87
CA GLY A 126 2.18 6.24 -0.83
C GLY A 126 2.63 6.58 0.59
N VAL A 127 3.68 7.39 0.70
CA VAL A 127 4.13 7.91 2.00
C VAL A 127 3.24 9.04 2.51
N PRO A 128 3.18 9.28 3.83
CA PRO A 128 2.29 10.29 4.42
C PRO A 128 2.42 11.70 3.83
N THR A 129 3.63 12.12 3.46
CA THR A 129 3.89 13.43 2.84
C THR A 129 3.17 13.60 1.51
N MET A 130 3.17 12.56 0.66
CA MET A 130 2.45 12.60 -0.61
C MET A 130 0.94 12.75 -0.42
N SER A 131 0.37 12.05 0.56
CA SER A 131 -1.07 12.18 0.87
C SER A 131 -1.41 13.58 1.39
N HIS A 132 -0.54 14.13 2.23
CA HIS A 132 -0.71 15.49 2.78
C HIS A 132 -0.63 16.55 1.69
N GLU A 133 0.40 16.51 0.86
CA GLU A 133 0.58 17.45 -0.26
C GLU A 133 -0.58 17.39 -1.27
N LEU A 134 -1.07 16.18 -1.60
CA LEU A 134 -2.24 16.01 -2.45
C LEU A 134 -3.48 16.68 -1.84
N THR A 135 -3.69 16.48 -0.53
CA THR A 135 -4.84 17.05 0.20
C THR A 135 -4.79 18.57 0.21
N LEU A 136 -3.63 19.15 0.55
CA LEU A 136 -3.46 20.60 0.54
C LEU A 136 -3.61 21.22 -0.85
N GLU A 137 -3.11 20.56 -1.88
CA GLU A 137 -3.21 21.05 -3.25
C GLU A 137 -4.64 21.00 -3.78
N ALA A 138 -5.37 19.92 -3.50
CA ALA A 138 -6.79 19.81 -3.86
C ALA A 138 -7.63 20.91 -3.14
N GLU A 139 -7.41 21.09 -1.84
CA GLU A 139 -8.06 22.16 -1.06
C GLU A 139 -7.75 23.55 -1.64
N ARG A 140 -6.49 23.85 -1.90
CA ARG A 140 -6.05 25.13 -2.49
C ARG A 140 -6.73 25.43 -3.82
N ARG A 141 -7.02 24.40 -4.61
CA ARG A 141 -7.71 24.53 -5.90
C ARG A 141 -9.24 24.53 -5.78
N GLY A 142 -9.79 24.17 -4.62
CA GLY A 142 -11.22 23.91 -4.44
C GLY A 142 -11.70 22.69 -5.22
N GLU A 143 -10.81 21.70 -5.41
CA GLU A 143 -11.08 20.49 -6.20
C GLU A 143 -11.57 19.35 -5.30
N VAL A 144 -12.70 18.79 -5.67
CA VAL A 144 -13.21 17.56 -5.06
C VAL A 144 -12.84 16.40 -5.94
N LEU A 145 -11.96 15.51 -5.47
CA LEU A 145 -11.58 14.30 -6.22
C LEU A 145 -12.66 13.22 -6.00
N GLU A 146 -13.82 13.39 -6.60
CA GLU A 146 -15.04 12.60 -6.34
C GLU A 146 -14.85 11.09 -6.49
N THR A 147 -13.97 10.68 -7.41
CA THR A 147 -13.69 9.26 -7.65
C THR A 147 -12.70 8.66 -6.66
N LEU A 148 -11.95 9.49 -5.92
CA LEU A 148 -10.95 9.02 -4.97
C LEU A 148 -11.63 8.46 -3.72
N GLN A 149 -11.54 7.16 -3.52
CA GLN A 149 -12.20 6.42 -2.44
C GLN A 149 -11.24 5.88 -1.41
N SER A 150 -9.93 5.79 -1.72
CA SER A 150 -8.93 5.25 -0.81
C SER A 150 -7.64 6.06 -0.83
N MET A 151 -7.14 6.35 0.37
CA MET A 151 -5.86 7.02 0.61
C MET A 151 -5.01 6.20 1.59
N GLY A 152 -4.39 5.14 1.06
CA GLY A 152 -3.49 4.29 1.82
C GLY A 152 -2.12 4.93 2.07
N THR A 153 -1.52 4.60 3.21
CA THR A 153 -0.14 5.00 3.53
C THR A 153 0.68 3.84 4.09
N GLY A 154 1.99 3.95 3.92
CA GLY A 154 2.97 3.04 4.49
C GLY A 154 4.37 3.66 4.46
N GLY A 155 5.34 2.96 5.04
CA GLY A 155 6.75 3.38 5.06
C GLY A 155 7.11 4.45 6.07
N ALA A 156 6.14 5.14 6.67
CA ALA A 156 6.32 6.09 7.77
C ALA A 156 5.01 6.28 8.55
N LYS A 157 5.13 6.74 9.80
CA LYS A 157 3.96 7.12 10.61
C LYS A 157 3.27 8.33 10.01
N ARG A 158 1.94 8.25 9.79
CA ARG A 158 1.12 9.40 9.41
C ARG A 158 0.72 10.19 10.67
N PRO A 159 0.96 11.51 10.75
CA PRO A 159 0.41 12.34 11.81
C PRO A 159 -1.13 12.30 11.85
N GLU A 160 -1.72 12.30 13.04
CA GLU A 160 -3.18 12.25 13.22
C GLU A 160 -3.87 13.43 12.54
N ALA A 161 -3.31 14.64 12.65
CA ALA A 161 -3.82 15.83 11.98
C ALA A 161 -3.92 15.70 10.44
N HIS A 162 -3.06 14.83 9.83
CA HIS A 162 -3.19 14.56 8.38
C HIS A 162 -4.41 13.68 8.08
N VAL A 163 -4.79 12.77 8.98
CA VAL A 163 -6.01 11.96 8.84
C VAL A 163 -7.25 12.83 8.93
N GLU A 164 -7.29 13.69 9.93
CA GLU A 164 -8.37 14.67 10.10
C GLU A 164 -8.53 15.55 8.84
N LYS A 165 -7.41 16.07 8.33
CA LYS A 165 -7.42 16.92 7.13
C LYS A 165 -7.87 16.17 5.88
N ILE A 166 -7.46 14.91 5.71
CA ILE A 166 -7.94 14.08 4.60
C ILE A 166 -9.45 13.86 4.69
N ASN A 167 -9.97 13.56 5.87
CA ASN A 167 -11.41 13.34 6.07
C ASN A 167 -12.23 14.62 5.84
N GLU A 168 -11.65 15.80 6.13
CA GLU A 168 -12.27 17.09 5.86
C GLU A 168 -12.37 17.37 4.35
N VAL A 169 -11.26 17.17 3.61
CA VAL A 169 -11.17 17.50 2.18
C VAL A 169 -11.78 16.42 1.29
N PHE A 170 -11.63 15.15 1.69
CA PHE A 170 -12.12 13.99 0.95
C PHE A 170 -13.01 13.10 1.84
N PRO A 171 -14.20 13.56 2.23
CA PRO A 171 -15.08 12.83 3.15
C PRO A 171 -15.51 11.44 2.62
N GLN A 172 -15.45 11.23 1.30
CA GLN A 172 -15.75 9.96 0.66
C GLN A 172 -14.57 8.98 0.68
N ALA A 173 -13.34 9.45 0.94
CA ALA A 173 -12.14 8.64 0.85
C ALA A 173 -11.76 8.03 2.20
N TRP A 174 -11.57 6.72 2.22
CA TRP A 174 -11.08 6.01 3.41
C TRP A 174 -9.58 6.12 3.54
N SER A 175 -9.13 6.57 4.70
CA SER A 175 -7.73 6.51 5.07
C SER A 175 -7.36 5.14 5.63
N SER A 176 -6.14 4.69 5.34
CA SER A 176 -5.57 3.47 5.91
C SER A 176 -4.07 3.57 6.11
N SER A 177 -3.52 2.72 6.96
CA SER A 177 -2.08 2.63 7.21
C SER A 177 -1.64 1.17 7.25
N GLY A 178 -0.58 0.85 6.54
CA GLY A 178 0.12 -0.42 6.63
C GLY A 178 1.51 -0.20 7.25
N TYR A 179 1.86 -1.05 8.21
CA TYR A 179 3.22 -1.15 8.73
C TYR A 179 3.86 -2.45 8.25
N GLY A 180 5.11 -2.37 7.89
CA GLY A 180 5.92 -3.50 7.48
C GLY A 180 7.32 -3.08 7.12
N LEU A 181 8.15 -4.06 6.84
CA LEU A 181 9.56 -3.92 6.48
C LEU A 181 9.76 -4.49 5.06
N THR A 182 10.91 -4.21 4.47
CA THR A 182 11.31 -4.87 3.23
C THR A 182 11.36 -6.39 3.43
N GLU A 183 11.88 -6.82 4.58
CA GLU A 183 12.03 -8.22 4.98
C GLU A 183 10.69 -8.94 5.21
N THR A 184 9.60 -8.20 5.43
CA THR A 184 8.23 -8.73 5.53
C THR A 184 7.42 -8.54 4.24
N ASN A 185 8.09 -8.30 3.11
CA ASN A 185 7.42 -8.01 1.82
C ASN A 185 6.43 -6.85 1.87
N ALA A 186 6.71 -5.80 2.64
CA ALA A 186 5.94 -4.58 2.85
C ALA A 186 4.81 -4.65 3.89
N LEU A 187 4.30 -5.82 4.27
CA LEU A 187 3.13 -5.90 5.13
C LEU A 187 3.40 -6.75 6.38
N GLY A 188 3.13 -6.19 7.55
CA GLY A 188 3.13 -6.86 8.85
C GLY A 188 1.82 -6.61 9.58
N THR A 189 1.42 -5.33 9.69
CA THR A 189 0.15 -4.94 10.29
C THR A 189 -0.63 -4.01 9.38
N TYR A 190 -1.93 -3.92 9.61
CA TYR A 190 -2.81 -3.03 8.85
C TYR A 190 -3.85 -2.40 9.77
N ASN A 191 -4.09 -1.11 9.56
CA ASN A 191 -5.15 -0.34 10.17
C ASN A 191 -5.96 0.38 9.08
N GLY A 192 -7.26 0.18 9.06
CA GLY A 192 -8.11 0.76 8.03
C GLY A 192 -9.56 0.92 8.48
N LEU A 193 -10.37 1.55 7.65
CA LEU A 193 -11.78 1.79 7.90
C LEU A 193 -12.03 2.54 9.23
N HIS A 194 -13.07 2.14 9.97
CA HIS A 194 -13.45 2.74 11.24
C HIS A 194 -12.36 2.62 12.31
N ASP A 195 -11.59 1.54 12.32
CA ASP A 195 -10.49 1.35 13.27
C ASP A 195 -9.42 2.42 13.09
N TYR A 196 -9.09 2.78 11.85
CA TYR A 196 -8.12 3.84 11.59
C TYR A 196 -8.65 5.23 11.91
N GLN A 197 -9.93 5.50 11.68
CA GLN A 197 -10.57 6.76 12.07
C GLN A 197 -10.60 6.94 13.59
N SER A 198 -10.86 5.85 14.33
CA SER A 198 -10.92 5.88 15.80
C SER A 198 -9.55 5.89 16.47
N LYS A 199 -8.52 5.34 15.81
CA LYS A 199 -7.15 5.21 16.32
C LYS A 199 -6.11 5.50 15.23
N PRO A 200 -6.04 6.75 14.74
CA PRO A 200 -5.16 7.12 13.61
C PRO A 200 -3.67 7.02 13.93
N GLY A 201 -3.30 7.03 15.22
CA GLY A 201 -1.93 6.83 15.68
C GLY A 201 -1.46 5.36 15.71
N SER A 202 -2.38 4.39 15.51
CA SER A 202 -2.06 2.96 15.54
C SER A 202 -1.66 2.44 14.17
N CYS A 203 -0.64 1.58 14.12
CA CYS A 203 -0.31 0.81 12.91
C CYS A 203 -1.24 -0.41 12.68
N GLY A 204 -2.22 -0.62 13.56
CA GLY A 204 -3.23 -1.64 13.41
C GLY A 204 -2.87 -2.99 14.02
N ARG A 205 -3.41 -4.05 13.42
CA ARG A 205 -3.28 -5.43 13.90
C ARG A 205 -2.45 -6.27 12.94
N PRO A 206 -1.79 -7.33 13.43
CA PRO A 206 -1.18 -8.33 12.58
C PRO A 206 -2.16 -8.89 11.55
N ILE A 207 -1.65 -9.27 10.39
CA ILE A 207 -2.48 -9.92 9.36
C ILE A 207 -2.82 -11.32 9.84
N PRO A 208 -4.11 -11.66 10.01
CA PRO A 208 -4.51 -12.95 10.56
C PRO A 208 -3.90 -14.14 9.81
N ALA A 209 -3.41 -15.12 10.54
CA ALA A 209 -2.77 -16.34 10.04
C ALA A 209 -1.50 -16.14 9.18
N VAL A 210 -1.01 -14.91 9.05
CA VAL A 210 0.16 -14.60 8.21
C VAL A 210 1.29 -14.00 9.03
N THR A 211 0.99 -13.09 9.97
CA THR A 211 1.99 -12.39 10.78
C THR A 211 1.72 -12.53 12.25
N ASP A 212 2.77 -12.78 13.01
CA ASP A 212 2.81 -12.62 14.45
C ASP A 212 3.65 -11.38 14.77
N VAL A 213 3.18 -10.55 15.69
CA VAL A 213 3.87 -9.35 16.14
C VAL A 213 3.92 -9.35 17.66
N LYS A 214 5.10 -9.10 18.19
CA LYS A 214 5.31 -8.90 19.63
C LYS A 214 6.14 -7.64 19.88
N THR A 215 5.98 -7.06 21.05
CA THR A 215 6.83 -5.98 21.51
C THR A 215 7.85 -6.56 22.51
N VAL A 216 9.11 -6.23 22.32
CA VAL A 216 10.19 -6.76 23.17
C VAL A 216 10.90 -5.63 23.91
N ARG A 217 11.37 -5.91 25.14
CA ARG A 217 12.23 -5.03 25.92
C ARG A 217 13.66 -5.05 25.36
N GLU A 218 14.51 -4.14 25.81
CA GLU A 218 15.92 -4.09 25.41
C GLU A 218 16.70 -5.38 25.70
N ASP A 219 16.29 -6.15 26.71
CA ASP A 219 16.86 -7.46 27.04
C ASP A 219 16.34 -8.63 26.19
N GLY A 220 15.42 -8.34 25.24
CA GLY A 220 14.79 -9.32 24.35
C GLY A 220 13.62 -10.08 24.94
N THR A 221 13.21 -9.79 26.19
CA THR A 221 12.00 -10.38 26.79
C THR A 221 10.74 -9.71 26.27
N ASP A 222 9.62 -10.44 26.27
CA ASP A 222 8.34 -9.90 25.82
C ASP A 222 7.86 -8.78 26.75
N ALA A 223 7.45 -7.65 26.18
CA ALA A 223 6.88 -6.53 26.91
C ALA A 223 5.42 -6.80 27.29
N ASP A 224 4.99 -6.25 28.42
CA ASP A 224 3.61 -6.33 28.85
C ASP A 224 2.70 -5.39 28.05
N VAL A 225 1.38 -5.65 28.08
CA VAL A 225 0.40 -4.81 27.39
C VAL A 225 0.45 -3.37 27.92
N GLY A 226 0.72 -2.42 27.01
CA GLY A 226 0.85 -1.01 27.33
C GLY A 226 2.28 -0.58 27.70
N GLU A 227 3.22 -1.52 27.75
CA GLU A 227 4.63 -1.23 27.95
C GLU A 227 5.31 -0.90 26.61
N PRO A 228 6.08 0.19 26.52
CA PRO A 228 6.89 0.49 25.34
C PRO A 228 8.01 -0.53 25.14
N GLY A 229 8.29 -0.86 23.88
CA GLY A 229 9.41 -1.73 23.50
C GLY A 229 9.66 -1.66 21.99
N GLU A 230 10.60 -2.46 21.53
CA GLU A 230 10.95 -2.61 20.11
C GLU A 230 10.05 -3.63 19.39
#